data_f7a9d06101e72bee4c769106a4b33a56
#
_entry.id   f7a9d06101e72bee4c769106a4b33a56
#
_cell.length_a   1.000
_cell.length_b   1.000
_cell.length_c   1.000
_cell.angle_alpha   90.00
_cell.angle_beta   90.00
_cell.angle_gamma   90.00
#
_symmetry.space_group_name_H-M   'P 1'
#
loop_
_entity.id
_entity.type
_entity.pdbx_description
1 polymer ?
#
loop_
_entity_poly.entity_id
_entity_poly.type
_entity_poly.pdbx_seq_one_letter_code
_entity_poly.pdbx_strand_id
1 'polypeptide(L)'
;VVMKKFIKLGVPVWTLLALIATFTINNTLAVETTAAMEGLVVNSDMARIAGAKITVTNNGTGLSKEVTSAADGYYSVRNLPVTSTYTVEAIRSGYANTTLNNVRLDLGKTKSLQLIMGNIEEVVVVAEQTATVKAIGPSASFSLQQLQDSPSVNRNINDIIQQDPRVYVNQADGDTDSIQCNGSAPRYNSLTVDGVRLNDSFGLNTNGYPTERMPFPYDAISGVSVELAPFSVVYGGFSACNINAVTKSGSNEWQGSFFSDFGSDSLRGDSLEGSDLITQGWDEQRYGFDVGGAIIEDTLFVYAAYEKYDGVNLFERGPIGSGAVNEVPILQSEIDEIARIARELYSYDPGVLPAVEDVEDEKYLLKTDWLLSDSQRLSAQYMWNDSYNFTESDGDLNELEFAPHLYKRGAELKATTVTLYSDWSDNFSTEIRYSLTDIDFLQEPTAGKSIGEFTIELDD
;
A
#
# COMPACT_ATOMS: atom_id res chain seq x y z
N VAL A 1 -6.69 33.10 13.54
CA VAL A 1 -7.94 33.91 13.61
C VAL A 1 -9.10 33.06 14.12
N VAL A 2 -9.20 31.77 13.74
CA VAL A 2 -10.26 30.86 14.18
C VAL A 2 -10.12 30.51 15.66
N MET A 3 -8.93 30.22 16.14
CA MET A 3 -8.66 29.92 17.55
C MET A 3 -8.96 31.13 18.48
N LYS A 4 -8.72 32.37 18.05
CA LYS A 4 -9.10 33.57 18.83
C LYS A 4 -10.62 33.79 18.94
N LYS A 5 -11.43 33.20 18.04
CA LYS A 5 -12.90 33.26 18.13
C LYS A 5 -13.48 32.22 19.13
N PHE A 6 -12.85 31.06 19.28
CA PHE A 6 -13.27 30.05 20.26
C PHE A 6 -13.01 30.47 21.71
N ILE A 7 -11.93 31.19 21.97
CA ILE A 7 -11.62 31.71 23.30
C ILE A 7 -12.65 32.76 23.76
N LYS A 8 -13.32 33.45 22.83
CA LYS A 8 -14.41 34.41 23.17
C LYS A 8 -15.76 33.78 23.53
N LEU A 9 -15.94 32.47 23.26
CA LEU A 9 -17.18 31.73 23.57
C LEU A 9 -17.19 31.10 24.99
N GLY A 10 -16.13 31.32 25.80
CA GLY A 10 -16.12 30.89 27.20
C GLY A 10 -16.12 29.36 27.39
N VAL A 11 -15.81 28.57 26.33
CA VAL A 11 -15.68 27.12 26.44
C VAL A 11 -14.32 26.84 27.07
N PRO A 12 -14.24 26.30 28.28
CA PRO A 12 -12.96 26.03 28.90
C PRO A 12 -12.21 24.97 28.10
N VAL A 13 -10.92 25.14 27.93
CA VAL A 13 -10.01 24.21 27.23
C VAL A 13 -10.18 22.75 27.71
N TRP A 14 -10.55 22.58 28.97
CA TRP A 14 -10.86 21.29 29.59
C TRP A 14 -12.08 20.58 29.00
N THR A 15 -13.07 21.31 28.46
CA THR A 15 -14.24 20.69 27.81
C THR A 15 -13.89 20.19 26.40
N LEU A 16 -12.94 20.82 25.73
CA LEU A 16 -12.40 20.32 24.44
C LEU A 16 -11.56 19.05 24.66
N LEU A 17 -10.75 19.03 25.72
CA LEU A 17 -9.97 17.86 26.15
C LEU A 17 -10.88 16.73 26.64
N ALA A 18 -11.98 17.04 27.34
CA ALA A 18 -12.96 16.05 27.78
C ALA A 18 -13.77 15.47 26.61
N LEU A 19 -14.06 16.26 25.56
CA LEU A 19 -14.73 15.79 24.35
C LEU A 19 -13.83 14.82 23.55
N ILE A 20 -12.52 15.05 23.54
CA ILE A 20 -11.53 14.15 22.93
C ILE A 20 -11.40 12.84 23.73
N ALA A 21 -11.58 12.89 25.05
CA ALA A 21 -11.49 11.71 25.92
C ALA A 21 -12.73 10.79 25.90
N THR A 22 -13.85 11.23 25.32
CA THR A 22 -15.08 10.40 25.19
C THR A 22 -15.16 9.61 23.87
N PHE A 23 -14.23 9.83 22.94
CA PHE A 23 -14.09 8.89 21.82
C PHE A 23 -13.53 7.58 22.36
N THR A 24 -14.28 6.52 22.24
CA THR A 24 -13.82 5.14 22.51
C THR A 24 -12.54 4.93 21.74
N ILE A 25 -11.41 4.87 22.44
CA ILE A 25 -10.10 4.53 21.87
C ILE A 25 -10.21 3.06 21.49
N ASN A 26 -10.66 2.77 20.29
CA ASN A 26 -10.33 1.51 19.66
C ASN A 26 -8.79 1.52 19.51
N ASN A 27 -8.13 0.46 19.97
CA ASN A 27 -6.68 0.32 19.89
C ASN A 27 -6.24 0.29 18.41
N THR A 28 -6.15 1.46 17.79
CA THR A 28 -5.50 1.60 16.49
C THR A 28 -4.00 1.65 16.75
N LEU A 29 -3.33 0.58 16.38
CA LEU A 29 -1.86 0.53 16.41
C LEU A 29 -1.36 1.51 15.35
N ALA A 30 -0.61 2.50 15.76
CA ALA A 30 0.02 3.45 14.86
C ALA A 30 1.21 2.77 14.18
N VAL A 31 1.44 3.08 12.91
CA VAL A 31 2.62 2.62 12.15
C VAL A 31 3.35 3.86 11.67
N GLU A 32 4.68 3.77 11.55
CA GLU A 32 5.50 4.89 11.11
C GLU A 32 5.19 5.27 9.65
N THR A 33 4.83 6.54 9.43
CA THR A 33 4.53 7.12 8.10
C THR A 33 5.56 8.14 7.66
N THR A 34 6.59 8.36 8.49
CA THR A 34 7.65 9.35 8.31
C THR A 34 9.02 8.71 8.51
N ALA A 35 10.05 9.48 8.23
CA ALA A 35 11.43 9.13 8.55
C ALA A 35 12.03 10.16 9.52
N ALA A 36 13.24 9.87 9.98
CA ALA A 36 14.04 10.78 10.77
C ALA A 36 15.46 10.94 10.19
N MET A 37 16.11 12.01 10.58
CA MET A 37 17.51 12.29 10.25
C MET A 37 18.24 12.68 11.53
N GLU A 38 19.44 12.14 11.75
CA GLU A 38 20.28 12.47 12.89
C GLU A 38 21.75 12.47 12.50
N GLY A 39 22.61 13.04 13.34
CA GLY A 39 24.04 12.95 13.10
C GLY A 39 24.86 13.89 13.97
N LEU A 40 26.10 14.08 13.53
CA LEU A 40 27.05 14.97 14.20
C LEU A 40 27.48 16.08 13.25
N VAL A 41 27.58 17.28 13.76
CA VAL A 41 28.26 18.38 13.09
C VAL A 41 29.71 18.44 13.60
N VAL A 42 30.66 18.34 12.68
CA VAL A 42 32.10 18.29 12.99
C VAL A 42 32.87 19.22 12.05
N ASN A 43 34.08 19.59 12.47
CA ASN A 43 35.03 20.30 11.60
C ASN A 43 35.87 19.30 10.77
N SER A 44 36.80 19.79 9.94
CA SER A 44 37.74 19.00 9.15
C SER A 44 38.62 18.05 9.99
N ASP A 45 38.87 18.39 11.23
CA ASP A 45 39.63 17.58 12.20
C ASP A 45 38.75 16.62 13.02
N MET A 46 37.50 16.44 12.63
CA MET A 46 36.50 15.63 13.33
C MET A 46 36.14 16.12 14.73
N ALA A 47 36.53 17.35 15.09
CA ALA A 47 36.11 17.97 16.34
C ALA A 47 34.63 18.42 16.25
N ARG A 48 33.86 18.18 17.30
CA ARG A 48 32.44 18.43 17.37
C ARG A 48 32.10 19.92 17.42
N ILE A 49 31.12 20.35 16.66
CA ILE A 49 30.68 21.75 16.58
C ILE A 49 29.31 21.86 17.25
N ALA A 50 29.27 22.58 18.36
CA ALA A 50 28.05 22.93 19.06
C ALA A 50 27.41 24.21 18.51
N GLY A 51 26.09 24.31 18.57
CA GLY A 51 25.32 25.49 18.19
C GLY A 51 25.37 25.82 16.71
N ALA A 52 25.65 24.85 15.85
CA ALA A 52 25.41 24.96 14.41
C ALA A 52 23.92 24.90 14.14
N LYS A 53 23.40 25.81 13.29
CA LYS A 53 22.03 25.79 12.79
C LYS A 53 21.97 24.81 11.63
N ILE A 54 21.12 23.80 11.72
CA ILE A 54 20.87 22.81 10.66
C ILE A 54 19.48 23.07 10.12
N THR A 55 19.38 23.29 8.80
CA THR A 55 18.13 23.48 8.08
C THR A 55 17.93 22.30 7.16
N VAL A 56 16.80 21.60 7.28
CA VAL A 56 16.42 20.43 6.48
C VAL A 56 15.19 20.80 5.68
N THR A 57 15.35 20.97 4.36
CA THR A 57 14.29 21.42 3.45
C THR A 57 13.84 20.30 2.54
N ASN A 58 12.55 20.01 2.51
CA ASN A 58 11.93 19.09 1.55
C ASN A 58 11.90 19.76 0.17
N ASN A 59 12.56 19.18 -0.81
CA ASN A 59 12.71 19.78 -2.14
C ASN A 59 11.40 19.83 -2.94
N GLY A 60 10.43 18.95 -2.62
CA GLY A 60 9.13 18.94 -3.31
C GLY A 60 8.16 19.99 -2.77
N THR A 61 8.12 20.17 -1.44
CA THR A 61 7.09 21.01 -0.78
C THR A 61 7.63 22.31 -0.22
N GLY A 62 8.96 22.53 -0.22
CA GLY A 62 9.58 23.69 0.44
C GLY A 62 9.52 23.62 1.98
N LEU A 63 8.87 22.62 2.59
CA LEU A 63 8.81 22.45 4.05
C LEU A 63 10.22 22.40 4.63
N SER A 64 10.52 23.35 5.50
CA SER A 64 11.83 23.50 6.12
C SER A 64 11.72 23.31 7.63
N LYS A 65 12.63 22.51 8.19
CA LYS A 65 12.78 22.33 9.62
C LYS A 65 14.15 22.76 10.06
N GLU A 66 14.21 23.51 11.15
CA GLU A 66 15.45 24.03 11.71
C GLU A 66 15.70 23.41 13.09
N VAL A 67 16.92 22.93 13.29
CA VAL A 67 17.40 22.45 14.59
C VAL A 67 18.81 22.98 14.87
N THR A 68 19.20 22.97 16.13
CA THR A 68 20.53 23.42 16.52
C THR A 68 21.34 22.26 17.09
N SER A 69 22.59 22.09 16.68
CA SER A 69 23.45 21.04 17.23
C SER A 69 23.72 21.27 18.74
N ALA A 70 23.58 20.19 19.50
CA ALA A 70 23.79 20.16 20.93
C ALA A 70 25.28 20.40 21.30
N ALA A 71 25.61 20.46 22.60
CA ALA A 71 26.98 20.68 23.09
C ALA A 71 27.99 19.62 22.63
N ASP A 72 27.50 18.43 22.32
CA ASP A 72 28.28 17.30 21.78
C ASP A 72 28.27 17.23 20.25
N GLY A 73 27.75 18.28 19.58
CA GLY A 73 27.62 18.34 18.12
C GLY A 73 26.46 17.49 17.52
N TYR A 74 25.70 16.80 18.35
CA TYR A 74 24.59 15.97 17.87
C TYR A 74 23.39 16.81 17.45
N TYR A 75 22.69 16.36 16.38
CA TYR A 75 21.42 16.89 15.94
C TYR A 75 20.44 15.77 15.56
N SER A 76 19.14 16.03 15.64
CA SER A 76 18.09 15.11 15.21
C SER A 76 16.88 15.89 14.68
N VAL A 77 16.36 15.45 13.55
CA VAL A 77 15.13 15.98 12.92
C VAL A 77 14.17 14.83 12.67
N ARG A 78 12.92 14.98 13.08
CA ARG A 78 11.90 13.92 13.03
C ARG A 78 10.70 14.34 12.18
N ASN A 79 9.76 13.41 11.98
CA ASN A 79 8.52 13.62 11.22
C ASN A 79 8.79 14.16 9.81
N LEU A 80 9.77 13.57 9.12
CA LEU A 80 10.13 13.93 7.76
C LEU A 80 9.36 13.04 6.76
N PRO A 81 8.49 13.60 5.91
CA PRO A 81 7.83 12.84 4.84
C PRO A 81 8.85 12.20 3.89
N VAL A 82 8.55 10.98 3.40
CA VAL A 82 9.45 10.26 2.47
C VAL A 82 9.09 10.49 0.99
N THR A 83 8.22 11.44 0.70
CA THR A 83 7.64 11.68 -0.63
C THR A 83 8.56 12.46 -1.59
N SER A 84 9.68 13.00 -1.09
CA SER A 84 10.66 13.77 -1.87
C SER A 84 12.06 13.65 -1.29
N THR A 85 13.04 14.21 -2.00
CA THR A 85 14.42 14.38 -1.51
C THR A 85 14.53 15.61 -0.61
N TYR A 86 15.63 15.70 0.11
CA TYR A 86 15.92 16.80 1.03
C TYR A 86 17.22 17.50 0.70
N THR A 87 17.26 18.79 0.96
CA THR A 87 18.48 19.59 1.08
C THR A 87 18.76 19.84 2.56
N VAL A 88 19.97 19.54 2.98
CA VAL A 88 20.43 19.72 4.38
C VAL A 88 21.54 20.75 4.40
N GLU A 89 21.34 21.85 5.09
CA GLU A 89 22.31 22.94 5.23
C GLU A 89 22.73 23.09 6.69
N ALA A 90 24.03 23.25 6.94
CA ALA A 90 24.57 23.57 8.24
C ALA A 90 25.33 24.91 8.20
N ILE A 91 24.99 25.81 9.14
CA ILE A 91 25.56 27.15 9.25
C ILE A 91 26.08 27.38 10.68
N ARG A 92 27.32 27.84 10.78
CA ARG A 92 27.93 28.26 12.05
C ARG A 92 28.94 29.37 11.82
N SER A 93 28.86 30.42 12.63
CA SER A 93 29.87 31.51 12.59
C SER A 93 31.28 30.96 12.84
N GLY A 94 32.21 31.30 11.97
CA GLY A 94 33.59 30.82 12.01
C GLY A 94 33.90 29.58 11.19
N TYR A 95 32.89 29.05 10.49
CA TYR A 95 33.01 27.89 9.60
C TYR A 95 32.39 28.16 8.22
N ALA A 96 32.84 27.45 7.22
CA ALA A 96 32.21 27.45 5.91
C ALA A 96 30.87 26.70 5.98
N ASN A 97 29.82 27.20 5.27
CA ASN A 97 28.54 26.53 5.20
C ASN A 97 28.70 25.18 4.50
N THR A 98 27.96 24.18 4.98
CA THR A 98 27.93 22.86 4.35
C THR A 98 26.52 22.56 3.89
N THR A 99 26.38 22.14 2.61
CA THR A 99 25.10 21.79 2.03
C THR A 99 25.17 20.40 1.38
N LEU A 100 24.21 19.54 1.73
CA LEU A 100 24.00 18.24 1.13
C LEU A 100 22.67 18.27 0.36
N ASN A 101 22.72 17.99 -0.94
CA ASN A 101 21.56 17.97 -1.79
C ASN A 101 21.07 16.54 -2.06
N ASN A 102 19.81 16.39 -2.45
CA ASN A 102 19.21 15.13 -2.88
C ASN A 102 19.31 14.00 -1.85
N VAL A 103 19.24 14.34 -0.57
CA VAL A 103 19.23 13.36 0.51
C VAL A 103 17.89 12.62 0.50
N ARG A 104 17.91 11.31 0.26
CA ARG A 104 16.72 10.44 0.29
C ARG A 104 16.56 9.84 1.67
N LEU A 105 15.32 9.67 2.08
CA LEU A 105 14.94 9.04 3.34
C LEU A 105 14.13 7.77 3.06
N ASP A 106 14.35 6.75 3.86
CA ASP A 106 13.63 5.50 3.82
C ASP A 106 12.54 5.48 4.89
N LEU A 107 11.37 4.99 4.54
CA LEU A 107 10.21 4.91 5.41
C LEU A 107 10.52 4.16 6.71
N GLY A 108 10.11 4.74 7.83
CA GLY A 108 10.28 4.16 9.16
C GLY A 108 11.73 4.08 9.65
N LYS A 109 12.69 4.70 8.94
CA LYS A 109 14.12 4.63 9.27
C LYS A 109 14.70 5.98 9.68
N THR A 110 15.73 5.91 10.49
CA THR A 110 16.55 7.08 10.84
C THR A 110 17.82 7.06 10.01
N LYS A 111 18.00 8.11 9.19
CA LYS A 111 19.22 8.31 8.39
C LYS A 111 20.25 9.07 9.22
N SER A 112 21.41 8.47 9.42
CA SER A 112 22.53 9.12 10.11
C SER A 112 23.40 9.84 9.09
N LEU A 113 23.52 11.18 9.24
CA LEU A 113 24.32 12.03 8.36
C LEU A 113 25.32 12.85 9.21
N GLN A 114 26.59 12.74 8.88
CA GLN A 114 27.63 13.57 9.46
C GLN A 114 27.81 14.82 8.61
N LEU A 115 27.71 16.01 9.21
CA LEU A 115 27.90 17.29 8.53
C LEU A 115 29.32 17.82 8.85
N ILE A 116 30.20 17.86 7.83
CA ILE A 116 31.57 18.35 8.00
C ILE A 116 31.62 19.80 7.54
N MET A 117 31.98 20.71 8.45
CA MET A 117 32.12 22.15 8.18
C MET A 117 33.60 22.49 8.08
N GLY A 118 34.03 22.99 6.92
CA GLY A 118 35.39 23.47 6.72
C GLY A 118 35.67 24.80 7.41
N ASN A 119 36.95 25.20 7.47
CA ASN A 119 37.32 26.57 7.82
C ASN A 119 36.97 27.53 6.72
N ILE A 120 36.73 28.82 7.02
CA ILE A 120 36.25 29.85 6.04
C ILE A 120 37.16 29.99 4.83
N GLU A 121 38.43 29.61 4.93
CA GLU A 121 39.46 29.68 3.88
C GLU A 121 39.54 28.41 3.01
N GLU A 122 38.81 27.35 3.33
CA GLU A 122 38.87 26.06 2.66
C GLU A 122 37.55 25.73 1.97
N VAL A 123 37.57 25.63 0.65
CA VAL A 123 36.40 25.10 -0.09
C VAL A 123 36.36 23.59 0.12
N VAL A 124 35.55 23.13 1.06
CA VAL A 124 35.31 21.72 1.27
C VAL A 124 34.34 21.22 0.23
N VAL A 125 34.84 20.50 -0.76
CA VAL A 125 33.99 19.68 -1.62
C VAL A 125 33.59 18.46 -0.77
N VAL A 126 32.38 18.46 -0.27
CA VAL A 126 31.83 17.34 0.50
C VAL A 126 31.62 16.18 -0.47
N ALA A 127 32.53 15.21 -0.43
CA ALA A 127 32.31 13.91 -1.06
C ALA A 127 31.09 13.25 -0.37
N GLU A 128 30.37 12.42 -1.10
CA GLU A 128 29.22 11.65 -0.63
C GLU A 128 29.51 11.03 0.74
N GLN A 129 28.87 11.56 1.77
CA GLN A 129 29.14 11.10 3.14
C GLN A 129 28.43 9.78 3.34
N THR A 130 29.12 8.84 3.95
CA THR A 130 28.58 7.49 4.24
C THR A 130 27.40 7.63 5.19
N ALA A 131 26.19 7.59 4.63
CA ALA A 131 24.98 7.55 5.41
C ALA A 131 24.75 6.13 5.92
N THR A 132 24.64 5.96 7.23
CA THR A 132 24.18 4.70 7.81
C THR A 132 22.71 4.78 8.16
N VAL A 133 21.95 3.76 7.77
CA VAL A 133 20.53 3.64 8.12
C VAL A 133 20.43 2.78 9.37
N LYS A 134 19.80 3.30 10.41
CA LYS A 134 19.51 2.53 11.63
C LYS A 134 18.11 1.95 11.50
N ALA A 135 18.01 0.63 11.40
CA ALA A 135 16.78 -0.11 11.54
C ALA A 135 16.74 -0.78 12.92
N ILE A 136 15.58 -0.80 13.55
CA ILE A 136 15.37 -1.49 14.83
C ILE A 136 14.64 -2.80 14.52
N GLY A 137 15.39 -3.84 14.21
CA GLY A 137 14.89 -5.16 13.79
C GLY A 137 15.11 -5.45 12.31
N PRO A 138 14.81 -6.68 11.86
CA PRO A 138 14.91 -7.07 10.47
C PRO A 138 13.78 -6.42 9.66
N SER A 139 14.15 -5.54 8.73
CA SER A 139 13.23 -4.83 7.86
C SER A 139 13.80 -4.68 6.45
N ALA A 140 12.91 -4.48 5.47
CA ALA A 140 13.24 -4.03 4.13
C ALA A 140 12.48 -2.74 3.83
N SER A 141 13.04 -1.84 3.04
CA SER A 141 12.36 -0.63 2.56
C SER A 141 12.61 -0.49 1.07
N PHE A 142 11.57 -0.14 0.36
CA PHE A 142 11.56 0.07 -1.08
C PHE A 142 11.12 1.51 -1.34
N SER A 143 12.01 2.30 -1.93
CA SER A 143 11.76 3.70 -2.27
C SER A 143 10.95 3.82 -3.56
N LEU A 144 10.38 5.00 -3.83
CA LEU A 144 9.66 5.30 -5.06
C LEU A 144 10.46 4.93 -6.31
N GLN A 145 11.78 5.20 -6.34
CA GLN A 145 12.61 4.84 -7.47
C GLN A 145 12.71 3.32 -7.67
N GLN A 146 12.89 2.56 -6.58
CA GLN A 146 12.91 1.09 -6.67
C GLN A 146 11.57 0.54 -7.15
N LEU A 147 10.44 1.15 -6.73
CA LEU A 147 9.11 0.82 -7.21
C LEU A 147 8.98 1.08 -8.72
N GLN A 148 9.49 2.20 -9.21
CA GLN A 148 9.45 2.59 -10.63
C GLN A 148 10.41 1.77 -11.50
N ASP A 149 11.59 1.41 -10.97
CA ASP A 149 12.60 0.66 -11.69
C ASP A 149 12.34 -0.86 -11.70
N SER A 150 11.42 -1.35 -10.86
CA SER A 150 11.10 -2.76 -10.74
C SER A 150 9.89 -3.12 -11.61
N PRO A 151 9.98 -4.17 -12.44
CA PRO A 151 8.85 -4.60 -13.24
C PRO A 151 7.73 -5.17 -12.33
N SER A 152 6.51 -4.74 -12.56
CA SER A 152 5.31 -5.32 -11.97
C SER A 152 4.26 -5.43 -13.06
N VAL A 153 4.05 -6.65 -13.54
CA VAL A 153 3.08 -6.93 -14.63
C VAL A 153 1.66 -6.70 -14.13
N ASN A 154 1.38 -7.11 -12.90
CA ASN A 154 0.06 -6.99 -12.27
C ASN A 154 -0.14 -5.67 -11.52
N ARG A 155 0.84 -4.74 -11.58
CA ARG A 155 0.83 -3.47 -10.85
C ARG A 155 0.53 -3.68 -9.36
N ASN A 156 1.30 -4.60 -8.76
CA ASN A 156 1.16 -5.01 -7.39
C ASN A 156 2.49 -4.79 -6.63
N ILE A 157 2.42 -4.21 -5.43
CA ILE A 157 3.61 -4.03 -4.58
C ILE A 157 4.25 -5.35 -4.19
N ASN A 158 3.49 -6.45 -4.25
CA ASN A 158 3.97 -7.80 -3.94
C ASN A 158 5.13 -8.20 -4.86
N ASP A 159 5.10 -7.81 -6.14
CA ASP A 159 6.18 -8.08 -7.10
C ASP A 159 7.51 -7.44 -6.68
N ILE A 160 7.46 -6.40 -5.87
CA ILE A 160 8.63 -5.67 -5.42
C ILE A 160 9.11 -6.18 -4.08
N ILE A 161 8.20 -6.38 -3.13
CA ILE A 161 8.57 -6.86 -1.79
C ILE A 161 9.10 -8.29 -1.79
N GLN A 162 8.76 -9.13 -2.79
CA GLN A 162 9.35 -10.47 -2.97
C GLN A 162 10.86 -10.44 -3.30
N GLN A 163 11.44 -9.28 -3.59
CA GLN A 163 12.89 -9.12 -3.68
C GLN A 163 13.58 -9.34 -2.32
N ASP A 164 12.85 -9.23 -1.22
CA ASP A 164 13.33 -9.66 0.09
C ASP A 164 13.22 -11.19 0.20
N PRO A 165 14.32 -11.93 0.37
CA PRO A 165 14.31 -13.40 0.38
C PRO A 165 13.54 -14.02 1.56
N ARG A 166 13.10 -13.20 2.52
CA ARG A 166 12.26 -13.62 3.66
C ARG A 166 10.77 -13.55 3.35
N VAL A 167 10.42 -12.99 2.19
CA VAL A 167 9.04 -12.83 1.71
C VAL A 167 8.83 -13.77 0.53
N TYR A 168 7.81 -14.60 0.61
CA TYR A 168 7.34 -15.43 -0.49
C TYR A 168 5.98 -14.94 -0.94
N VAL A 169 5.81 -14.78 -2.24
CA VAL A 169 4.53 -14.43 -2.86
C VAL A 169 3.97 -15.67 -3.52
N ASN A 170 2.80 -16.12 -3.07
CA ASN A 170 2.08 -17.21 -3.70
C ASN A 170 1.18 -16.65 -4.81
N GLN A 171 1.51 -16.97 -6.05
CA GLN A 171 0.77 -16.58 -7.24
C GLN A 171 -0.17 -17.69 -7.73
N ALA A 172 -0.27 -18.81 -6.99
CA ALA A 172 -1.04 -19.97 -7.40
C ALA A 172 -2.55 -19.84 -7.13
N ASP A 173 -2.97 -18.85 -6.34
CA ASP A 173 -4.37 -18.66 -5.97
C ASP A 173 -5.12 -17.70 -6.91
N GLY A 174 -4.71 -17.64 -8.17
CA GLY A 174 -5.30 -16.74 -9.16
C GLY A 174 -4.79 -15.29 -9.02
N ASP A 175 -5.65 -14.31 -9.27
CA ASP A 175 -5.28 -12.89 -9.30
C ASP A 175 -4.90 -12.27 -7.95
N THR A 176 -5.09 -12.99 -6.87
CA THR A 176 -4.87 -12.50 -5.51
C THR A 176 -3.58 -13.03 -4.93
N ASP A 177 -2.47 -12.40 -5.30
CA ASP A 177 -1.17 -12.70 -4.73
C ASP A 177 -1.20 -12.66 -3.20
N SER A 178 -0.88 -13.76 -2.55
CA SER A 178 -0.78 -13.82 -1.10
C SER A 178 0.66 -13.77 -0.62
N ILE A 179 0.91 -12.94 0.40
CA ILE A 179 2.25 -12.75 0.98
C ILE A 179 2.44 -13.66 2.18
N GLN A 180 3.53 -14.40 2.18
CA GLN A 180 3.97 -15.22 3.30
C GLN A 180 5.32 -14.71 3.81
N CYS A 181 5.33 -14.15 5.01
CA CYS A 181 6.55 -13.72 5.65
C CYS A 181 7.10 -14.83 6.54
N ASN A 182 8.35 -15.22 6.33
CA ASN A 182 9.01 -16.29 7.07
C ASN A 182 8.19 -17.61 7.11
N GLY A 183 7.43 -17.91 6.05
CA GLY A 183 6.60 -19.10 5.95
C GLY A 183 5.29 -19.05 6.75
N SER A 184 4.92 -17.90 7.29
CA SER A 184 3.64 -17.73 8.01
C SER A 184 2.50 -17.47 7.06
N ALA A 185 1.27 -17.91 7.42
CA ALA A 185 0.09 -17.67 6.59
C ALA A 185 -0.22 -16.17 6.43
N PRO A 186 -0.73 -15.71 5.27
CA PRO A 186 -0.98 -14.31 4.95
C PRO A 186 -1.87 -13.58 5.97
N ARG A 187 -2.85 -14.25 6.55
CA ARG A 187 -3.75 -13.71 7.58
C ARG A 187 -3.05 -13.20 8.84
N TYR A 188 -1.78 -13.58 9.05
CA TYR A 188 -0.97 -13.15 10.20
C TYR A 188 -0.13 -11.91 9.90
N ASN A 189 -0.14 -11.43 8.65
CA ASN A 189 0.45 -10.17 8.27
C ASN A 189 -0.44 -9.00 8.70
N SER A 190 0.12 -7.80 8.68
CA SER A 190 -0.63 -6.55 8.71
C SER A 190 -0.29 -5.74 7.47
N LEU A 191 -1.30 -5.34 6.70
CA LEU A 191 -1.17 -4.30 5.67
C LEU A 191 -1.58 -2.97 6.28
N THR A 192 -0.74 -1.97 6.11
CA THR A 192 -1.05 -0.60 6.51
C THR A 192 -0.79 0.36 5.36
N VAL A 193 -1.67 1.34 5.19
CA VAL A 193 -1.52 2.43 4.21
C VAL A 193 -1.63 3.75 4.94
N ASP A 194 -0.59 4.58 4.85
CA ASP A 194 -0.44 5.82 5.63
C ASP A 194 -0.73 5.59 7.12
N GLY A 195 -0.32 4.41 7.63
CA GLY A 195 -0.49 3.99 9.01
C GLY A 195 -1.90 3.54 9.39
N VAL A 196 -2.82 3.39 8.44
CA VAL A 196 -4.15 2.80 8.64
C VAL A 196 -4.11 1.33 8.28
N ARG A 197 -4.57 0.49 9.18
CA ARG A 197 -4.61 -0.95 8.97
C ARG A 197 -5.75 -1.34 8.04
N LEU A 198 -5.42 -2.08 6.98
CA LEU A 198 -6.33 -2.60 5.98
C LEU A 198 -6.18 -4.13 5.91
N ASN A 199 -6.69 -4.82 6.90
CA ASN A 199 -6.66 -6.29 6.94
C ASN A 199 -8.06 -6.86 6.79
N ASP A 200 -8.15 -8.04 6.20
CA ASP A 200 -9.33 -8.89 6.34
C ASP A 200 -9.41 -9.40 7.78
N SER A 201 -10.32 -8.84 8.56
CA SER A 201 -10.51 -9.21 9.97
C SER A 201 -11.33 -10.48 10.15
N PHE A 202 -11.99 -10.97 9.10
CA PHE A 202 -12.86 -12.15 9.13
C PHE A 202 -12.23 -13.38 8.48
N GLY A 203 -11.15 -13.21 7.70
CA GLY A 203 -10.47 -14.29 6.98
C GLY A 203 -11.26 -14.80 5.77
N LEU A 204 -11.99 -13.90 5.11
CA LEU A 204 -12.77 -14.21 3.92
C LEU A 204 -11.92 -14.33 2.67
N ASN A 205 -10.77 -13.63 2.64
CA ASN A 205 -9.83 -13.64 1.53
C ASN A 205 -8.52 -14.34 1.92
N THR A 206 -8.00 -15.15 1.01
CA THR A 206 -6.75 -15.91 1.20
C THR A 206 -5.53 -15.00 1.22
N ASN A 207 -5.58 -13.85 0.54
CA ASN A 207 -4.50 -12.87 0.47
C ASN A 207 -4.30 -12.07 1.78
N GLY A 208 -5.25 -12.11 2.70
CA GLY A 208 -5.21 -11.36 3.96
C GLY A 208 -5.67 -9.89 3.85
N TYR A 209 -6.10 -9.45 2.67
CA TYR A 209 -6.66 -8.12 2.41
C TYR A 209 -8.19 -8.17 2.38
N PRO A 210 -8.89 -7.06 2.63
CA PRO A 210 -10.35 -7.03 2.58
C PRO A 210 -10.90 -7.04 1.16
N THR A 211 -10.09 -6.73 0.16
CA THR A 211 -10.43 -6.62 -1.27
C THR A 211 -9.76 -7.73 -2.07
N GLU A 212 -10.29 -8.04 -3.25
CA GLU A 212 -9.75 -9.11 -4.09
C GLU A 212 -8.36 -8.77 -4.63
N ARG A 213 -8.10 -7.49 -4.88
CA ARG A 213 -6.80 -6.95 -5.29
C ARG A 213 -6.31 -5.91 -4.28
N MET A 214 -5.13 -5.37 -4.49
CA MET A 214 -4.55 -4.31 -3.65
C MET A 214 -5.52 -3.10 -3.58
N PRO A 215 -5.91 -2.62 -2.38
CA PRO A 215 -7.00 -1.68 -2.21
C PRO A 215 -6.68 -0.21 -2.56
N PHE A 216 -5.57 0.05 -3.22
CA PHE A 216 -5.13 1.40 -3.60
C PHE A 216 -4.46 1.39 -4.97
N PRO A 217 -4.51 2.50 -5.73
CA PRO A 217 -3.81 2.61 -7.01
C PRO A 217 -2.30 2.42 -6.85
N TYR A 218 -1.70 1.62 -7.73
CA TYR A 218 -0.26 1.34 -7.67
C TYR A 218 0.59 2.62 -7.78
N ASP A 219 0.22 3.52 -8.68
CA ASP A 219 0.94 4.79 -8.87
C ASP A 219 0.80 5.74 -7.69
N ALA A 220 -0.12 5.49 -6.76
CA ALA A 220 -0.26 6.30 -5.56
C ALA A 220 0.87 6.08 -4.54
N ILE A 221 1.69 5.04 -4.68
CA ILE A 221 2.67 4.66 -3.66
C ILE A 221 3.97 5.44 -3.83
N SER A 222 4.47 6.01 -2.74
CA SER A 222 5.78 6.67 -2.65
C SER A 222 6.86 5.80 -2.03
N GLY A 223 6.49 4.80 -1.24
CA GLY A 223 7.42 3.88 -0.60
C GLY A 223 6.71 2.77 0.14
N VAL A 224 7.40 1.65 0.29
CA VAL A 224 6.91 0.47 1.03
C VAL A 224 7.99 0.02 2.01
N SER A 225 7.59 -0.37 3.21
CA SER A 225 8.46 -1.08 4.15
C SER A 225 7.84 -2.40 4.57
N VAL A 226 8.70 -3.39 4.80
CA VAL A 226 8.32 -4.71 5.34
C VAL A 226 9.07 -4.90 6.64
N GLU A 227 8.32 -4.91 7.74
CA GLU A 227 8.85 -5.06 9.08
C GLU A 227 8.58 -6.49 9.57
N LEU A 228 9.63 -7.29 9.73
CA LEU A 228 9.51 -8.72 10.05
C LEU A 228 9.49 -9.02 11.54
N ALA A 229 10.22 -8.26 12.35
CA ALA A 229 10.24 -8.38 13.79
C ALA A 229 10.63 -7.04 14.42
N PRO A 230 9.82 -5.98 14.27
CA PRO A 230 10.14 -4.69 14.83
C PRO A 230 10.05 -4.72 16.36
N PHE A 231 11.04 -4.12 17.03
CA PHE A 231 11.04 -3.93 18.48
C PHE A 231 10.39 -2.62 18.92
N SER A 232 9.98 -1.77 17.96
CA SER A 232 9.29 -0.51 18.28
C SER A 232 7.87 -0.79 18.74
N VAL A 233 7.41 -0.09 19.77
CA VAL A 233 6.04 -0.16 20.29
C VAL A 233 4.99 0.42 19.34
N VAL A 234 5.41 1.08 18.27
CA VAL A 234 4.56 1.64 17.21
C VAL A 234 3.94 0.54 16.37
N TYR A 235 4.60 -0.62 16.27
CA TYR A 235 4.11 -1.76 15.48
C TYR A 235 3.36 -2.75 16.36
N GLY A 236 2.28 -3.30 15.81
CA GLY A 236 1.51 -4.36 16.50
C GLY A 236 0.38 -4.91 15.64
N GLY A 237 -0.40 -5.83 16.21
CA GLY A 237 -1.57 -6.42 15.54
C GLY A 237 -1.23 -7.45 14.45
N PHE A 238 -0.02 -7.99 14.44
CA PHE A 238 0.42 -9.07 13.54
C PHE A 238 1.37 -10.01 14.27
N SER A 239 1.57 -11.20 13.71
CA SER A 239 2.52 -12.20 14.22
C SER A 239 3.50 -12.69 13.15
N ALA A 240 3.33 -12.27 11.89
CA ALA A 240 4.25 -12.57 10.79
C ALA A 240 5.04 -11.32 10.38
N CYS A 241 4.48 -10.43 9.56
CA CYS A 241 5.11 -9.17 9.20
C CYS A 241 4.09 -8.02 9.10
N ASN A 242 4.60 -6.79 9.15
CA ASN A 242 3.85 -5.61 8.76
C ASN A 242 4.35 -5.11 7.40
N ILE A 243 3.45 -4.97 6.45
CA ILE A 243 3.66 -4.34 5.16
C ILE A 243 3.08 -2.95 5.25
N ASN A 244 3.92 -1.93 5.19
CA ASN A 244 3.52 -0.55 5.35
C ASN A 244 3.78 0.21 4.05
N ALA A 245 2.72 0.64 3.40
CA ALA A 245 2.78 1.50 2.22
C ALA A 245 2.49 2.96 2.62
N VAL A 246 3.21 3.89 2.00
CA VAL A 246 2.95 5.32 2.14
C VAL A 246 2.65 5.91 0.79
N THR A 247 1.60 6.71 0.73
CA THR A 247 1.14 7.30 -0.53
C THR A 247 1.89 8.58 -0.87
N LYS A 248 1.91 8.92 -2.16
CA LYS A 248 2.43 10.18 -2.66
C LYS A 248 1.65 11.37 -2.09
N SER A 249 2.24 12.53 -2.16
CA SER A 249 1.64 13.83 -1.86
C SER A 249 1.90 14.78 -3.02
N GLY A 250 1.13 15.86 -3.11
CA GLY A 250 1.44 16.95 -4.03
C GLY A 250 2.76 17.64 -3.68
N SER A 251 3.33 18.33 -4.64
CA SER A 251 4.53 19.16 -4.52
C SER A 251 4.27 20.55 -5.08
N ASN A 252 5.24 21.47 -4.99
CA ASN A 252 5.11 22.79 -5.60
C ASN A 252 4.97 22.73 -7.12
N GLU A 253 5.55 21.71 -7.74
CA GLU A 253 5.40 21.47 -9.17
C GLU A 253 4.28 20.47 -9.42
N TRP A 254 3.38 20.76 -10.34
CA TRP A 254 2.36 19.83 -10.79
C TRP A 254 3.01 18.70 -11.57
N GLN A 255 2.79 17.48 -11.12
CA GLN A 255 3.28 16.24 -11.73
C GLN A 255 2.14 15.26 -11.85
N GLY A 256 2.21 14.38 -12.83
CA GLY A 256 1.24 13.31 -13.00
C GLY A 256 1.67 12.34 -14.07
N SER A 257 1.04 11.17 -14.07
CA SER A 257 1.24 10.14 -15.07
C SER A 257 -0.10 9.56 -15.50
N PHE A 258 -0.07 8.91 -16.65
CA PHE A 258 -1.18 8.12 -17.19
C PHE A 258 -0.60 6.81 -17.71
N PHE A 259 -1.29 5.72 -17.49
CA PHE A 259 -0.97 4.44 -18.07
C PHE A 259 -2.21 3.76 -18.63
N SER A 260 -2.01 2.85 -19.58
CA SER A 260 -3.01 1.91 -20.06
C SER A 260 -2.30 0.67 -20.54
N ASP A 261 -2.76 -0.49 -20.13
CA ASP A 261 -2.36 -1.79 -20.66
C ASP A 261 -3.57 -2.58 -21.14
N PHE A 262 -3.31 -3.52 -22.00
CA PHE A 262 -4.33 -4.35 -22.64
C PHE A 262 -3.77 -5.75 -22.84
N GLY A 263 -4.54 -6.76 -22.47
CA GLY A 263 -4.28 -8.17 -22.69
C GLY A 263 -5.41 -8.81 -23.49
N SER A 264 -5.12 -9.84 -24.26
CA SER A 264 -6.12 -10.67 -24.90
C SER A 264 -5.58 -12.06 -25.24
N ASP A 265 -6.46 -13.01 -25.47
CA ASP A 265 -6.14 -14.35 -25.98
C ASP A 265 -5.30 -14.29 -27.24
N SER A 266 -5.57 -13.35 -28.15
CA SER A 266 -4.84 -13.19 -29.39
C SER A 266 -3.37 -12.74 -29.24
N LEU A 267 -2.99 -12.21 -28.06
CA LEU A 267 -1.64 -11.84 -27.71
C LEU A 267 -0.92 -12.93 -26.93
N ARG A 268 -1.61 -13.96 -26.51
CA ARG A 268 -1.07 -15.16 -25.84
C ARG A 268 -0.70 -16.21 -26.88
N GLY A 269 0.34 -17.03 -26.59
CA GLY A 269 0.63 -18.19 -27.41
C GLY A 269 -0.48 -19.24 -27.33
N ASP A 270 -0.75 -19.90 -28.44
CA ASP A 270 -1.81 -20.90 -28.64
C ASP A 270 -1.26 -22.35 -28.60
N SER A 271 -0.01 -22.52 -28.24
CA SER A 271 0.62 -23.85 -28.18
C SER A 271 1.59 -23.99 -27.02
N LEU A 272 1.64 -25.17 -26.42
CA LEU A 272 2.56 -25.55 -25.37
C LEU A 272 3.26 -26.86 -25.76
N GLU A 273 4.60 -26.85 -25.76
CA GLU A 273 5.43 -28.02 -26.11
C GLU A 273 5.08 -28.68 -27.45
N GLY A 274 4.56 -27.88 -28.41
CA GLY A 274 4.18 -28.33 -29.76
C GLY A 274 2.77 -28.91 -29.87
N SER A 275 1.97 -28.83 -28.83
CA SER A 275 0.54 -29.16 -28.82
C SER A 275 -0.27 -27.88 -28.82
N ASP A 276 -1.32 -27.81 -29.65
CA ASP A 276 -2.23 -26.69 -29.70
C ASP A 276 -3.06 -26.64 -28.40
N LEU A 277 -3.16 -25.46 -27.80
CA LEU A 277 -4.03 -25.19 -26.65
C LEU A 277 -5.40 -24.72 -27.16
N ILE A 278 -6.45 -25.28 -26.62
CA ILE A 278 -7.80 -24.73 -26.77
C ILE A 278 -7.92 -23.61 -25.76
N THR A 279 -7.74 -22.37 -26.20
CA THR A 279 -7.89 -21.18 -25.38
C THR A 279 -9.29 -20.61 -25.56
N GLN A 280 -9.90 -20.20 -24.45
CA GLN A 280 -11.14 -19.42 -24.49
C GLN A 280 -10.79 -17.99 -24.88
N GLY A 281 -11.70 -17.34 -25.64
CA GLY A 281 -11.51 -15.93 -25.98
C GLY A 281 -11.71 -15.07 -24.73
N TRP A 282 -10.75 -14.18 -24.47
CA TRP A 282 -10.79 -13.23 -23.38
C TRP A 282 -10.06 -11.95 -23.76
N ASP A 283 -10.45 -10.87 -23.13
CA ASP A 283 -9.74 -9.60 -23.16
C ASP A 283 -9.73 -8.95 -21.77
N GLU A 284 -8.69 -8.22 -21.50
CA GLU A 284 -8.54 -7.46 -20.27
C GLU A 284 -7.99 -6.08 -20.56
N GLN A 285 -8.38 -5.12 -19.75
CA GLN A 285 -7.92 -3.75 -19.86
C GLN A 285 -7.65 -3.18 -18.47
N ARG A 286 -6.53 -2.49 -18.34
CA ARG A 286 -6.21 -1.70 -17.16
C ARG A 286 -5.77 -0.31 -17.57
N TYR A 287 -6.28 0.70 -16.86
CA TYR A 287 -5.88 2.09 -17.07
C TYR A 287 -5.97 2.88 -15.78
N GLY A 288 -5.21 3.95 -15.73
CA GLY A 288 -5.22 4.82 -14.57
C GLY A 288 -4.39 6.06 -14.78
N PHE A 289 -4.46 6.93 -13.79
CA PHE A 289 -3.67 8.15 -13.75
C PHE A 289 -3.38 8.56 -12.32
N ASP A 290 -2.33 9.33 -12.15
CA ASP A 290 -2.08 10.08 -10.93
C ASP A 290 -1.72 11.52 -11.25
N VAL A 291 -2.07 12.44 -10.34
CA VAL A 291 -1.75 13.85 -10.46
C VAL A 291 -1.63 14.50 -9.09
N GLY A 292 -0.64 15.34 -8.90
CA GLY A 292 -0.46 16.09 -7.65
C GLY A 292 0.23 17.42 -7.90
N GLY A 293 -0.04 18.37 -7.01
CA GLY A 293 0.55 19.70 -7.09
C GLY A 293 0.14 20.61 -5.95
N ALA A 294 0.60 21.86 -5.97
CA ALA A 294 0.21 22.87 -5.02
C ALA A 294 -1.05 23.61 -5.46
N ILE A 295 -2.03 23.73 -4.55
CA ILE A 295 -3.11 24.73 -4.66
C ILE A 295 -2.61 26.10 -4.20
N ILE A 296 -1.76 26.07 -3.15
CA ILE A 296 -1.06 27.24 -2.63
C ILE A 296 0.39 26.79 -2.41
N GLU A 297 1.31 27.40 -3.15
CA GLU A 297 2.74 27.09 -3.03
C GLU A 297 3.21 27.11 -1.58
N ASP A 298 4.11 26.21 -1.21
CA ASP A 298 4.68 26.02 0.11
C ASP A 298 3.65 25.81 1.26
N THR A 299 2.36 25.66 0.92
CA THR A 299 1.31 25.68 1.95
C THR A 299 0.29 24.56 1.82
N LEU A 300 -0.36 24.42 0.66
CA LEU A 300 -1.50 23.50 0.47
C LEU A 300 -1.32 22.70 -0.81
N PHE A 301 -1.21 21.39 -0.61
CA PHE A 301 -0.96 20.43 -1.67
C PHE A 301 -2.14 19.47 -1.80
N VAL A 302 -2.35 19.01 -3.03
CA VAL A 302 -3.35 17.97 -3.34
C VAL A 302 -2.71 16.89 -4.19
N TYR A 303 -3.22 15.68 -4.03
CA TYR A 303 -2.85 14.52 -4.82
C TYR A 303 -4.08 13.67 -5.08
N ALA A 304 -4.21 13.15 -6.30
CA ALA A 304 -5.26 12.23 -6.70
C ALA A 304 -4.66 11.10 -7.54
N ALA A 305 -5.14 9.89 -7.33
CA ALA A 305 -4.84 8.74 -8.17
C ALA A 305 -6.09 7.92 -8.42
N TYR A 306 -6.18 7.33 -9.60
CA TYR A 306 -7.27 6.48 -10.05
C TYR A 306 -6.71 5.30 -10.83
N GLU A 307 -7.28 4.12 -10.64
CA GLU A 307 -6.94 2.92 -11.38
C GLU A 307 -8.20 2.06 -11.55
N LYS A 308 -8.42 1.54 -12.77
CA LYS A 308 -9.46 0.58 -13.09
C LYS A 308 -8.87 -0.59 -13.84
N TYR A 309 -9.31 -1.78 -13.48
CA TYR A 309 -9.07 -3.04 -14.15
C TYR A 309 -10.40 -3.70 -14.47
N ASP A 310 -10.61 -4.00 -15.74
CA ASP A 310 -11.67 -4.85 -16.27
C ASP A 310 -10.99 -6.07 -16.88
N GLY A 311 -11.26 -7.25 -16.36
CA GLY A 311 -10.64 -8.49 -16.79
C GLY A 311 -11.55 -9.69 -16.66
N VAL A 312 -10.97 -10.86 -16.69
CA VAL A 312 -11.72 -12.10 -16.63
C VAL A 312 -11.07 -13.12 -15.70
N ASN A 313 -11.88 -13.98 -15.12
CA ASN A 313 -11.46 -15.23 -14.50
C ASN A 313 -11.75 -16.38 -15.45
N LEU A 314 -10.72 -17.16 -15.77
CA LEU A 314 -10.81 -18.30 -16.67
C LEU A 314 -10.97 -19.59 -15.86
N PHE A 315 -12.07 -20.31 -16.10
CA PHE A 315 -12.28 -21.64 -15.52
C PHE A 315 -11.70 -22.68 -16.49
N GLU A 316 -10.49 -23.13 -16.21
CA GLU A 316 -9.70 -23.97 -17.11
C GLU A 316 -9.93 -25.47 -16.87
N ARG A 317 -11.10 -25.85 -16.33
CA ARG A 317 -11.50 -27.25 -16.12
C ARG A 317 -12.56 -27.68 -17.13
N GLY A 318 -12.50 -28.96 -17.48
CA GLY A 318 -13.48 -29.54 -18.41
C GLY A 318 -13.46 -31.06 -18.43
N PRO A 319 -14.44 -31.69 -19.10
CA PRO A 319 -14.49 -33.15 -19.23
C PRO A 319 -13.35 -33.68 -20.12
N ILE A 320 -13.12 -34.98 -20.07
CA ILE A 320 -12.15 -35.70 -20.93
C ILE A 320 -12.42 -35.38 -22.39
N GLY A 321 -11.38 -35.00 -23.13
CA GLY A 321 -11.42 -34.66 -24.53
C GLY A 321 -11.96 -33.27 -24.83
N SER A 322 -12.20 -32.45 -23.83
CA SER A 322 -12.59 -31.03 -24.01
C SER A 322 -11.41 -30.14 -24.46
N GLY A 323 -10.17 -30.57 -24.22
CA GLY A 323 -8.97 -29.75 -24.41
C GLY A 323 -8.77 -28.70 -23.35
N ALA A 324 -9.49 -28.75 -22.23
CA ALA A 324 -9.26 -27.90 -21.08
C ALA A 324 -7.85 -28.15 -20.51
N VAL A 325 -7.26 -27.14 -19.89
CA VAL A 325 -5.95 -27.26 -19.25
C VAL A 325 -5.97 -28.34 -18.17
N ASN A 326 -7.08 -28.44 -17.44
CA ASN A 326 -7.32 -29.42 -16.40
C ASN A 326 -8.53 -30.28 -16.78
N GLU A 327 -8.29 -31.42 -17.44
CA GLU A 327 -9.35 -32.37 -17.73
C GLU A 327 -9.68 -33.21 -16.50
N VAL A 328 -10.94 -33.22 -16.12
CA VAL A 328 -11.50 -34.07 -15.06
C VAL A 328 -11.99 -35.38 -15.68
N PRO A 329 -11.86 -36.55 -15.02
CA PRO A 329 -12.16 -37.86 -15.58
C PRO A 329 -13.66 -38.13 -15.68
N ILE A 330 -14.39 -37.24 -16.35
CA ILE A 330 -15.81 -37.36 -16.68
C ILE A 330 -16.00 -37.10 -18.18
N LEU A 331 -16.98 -37.80 -18.80
CA LEU A 331 -17.32 -37.59 -20.20
C LEU A 331 -18.36 -36.46 -20.34
N GLN A 332 -18.29 -35.71 -21.45
CA GLN A 332 -19.31 -34.71 -21.77
C GLN A 332 -20.72 -35.30 -21.81
N SER A 333 -20.90 -36.56 -22.27
CA SER A 333 -22.18 -37.24 -22.30
C SER A 333 -22.74 -37.51 -20.92
N GLU A 334 -21.93 -37.69 -19.91
CA GLU A 334 -22.35 -37.87 -18.52
C GLU A 334 -22.83 -36.55 -17.92
N ILE A 335 -22.11 -35.45 -18.20
CA ILE A 335 -22.52 -34.08 -17.81
C ILE A 335 -23.88 -33.75 -18.46
N ASP A 336 -24.05 -34.04 -19.76
CA ASP A 336 -25.27 -33.77 -20.49
C ASP A 336 -26.46 -34.60 -19.92
N GLU A 337 -26.22 -35.84 -19.53
CA GLU A 337 -27.23 -36.70 -18.91
C GLU A 337 -27.60 -36.22 -17.49
N ILE A 338 -26.63 -35.83 -16.68
CA ILE A 338 -26.86 -35.20 -15.38
C ILE A 338 -27.72 -33.94 -15.54
N ALA A 339 -27.36 -33.07 -16.48
CA ALA A 339 -28.11 -31.86 -16.75
C ALA A 339 -29.54 -32.14 -17.24
N ARG A 340 -29.73 -33.19 -18.09
CA ARG A 340 -31.05 -33.65 -18.54
C ARG A 340 -31.89 -34.15 -17.36
N ILE A 341 -31.34 -35.00 -16.51
CA ILE A 341 -32.02 -35.55 -15.32
C ILE A 341 -32.44 -34.40 -14.38
N ALA A 342 -31.55 -33.47 -14.13
CA ALA A 342 -31.83 -32.30 -13.28
C ALA A 342 -33.03 -31.51 -13.79
N ARG A 343 -33.11 -31.26 -15.11
CA ARG A 343 -34.21 -30.51 -15.72
C ARG A 343 -35.51 -31.29 -15.73
N GLU A 344 -35.49 -32.57 -16.17
CA GLU A 344 -36.69 -33.35 -16.41
C GLU A 344 -37.32 -33.91 -15.12
N LEU A 345 -36.53 -34.40 -14.18
CA LEU A 345 -37.02 -35.06 -12.97
C LEU A 345 -37.10 -34.11 -11.76
N TYR A 346 -36.19 -33.16 -11.67
CA TYR A 346 -36.12 -32.26 -10.51
C TYR A 346 -36.57 -30.84 -10.82
N SER A 347 -36.89 -30.53 -12.08
CA SER A 347 -37.25 -29.15 -12.50
C SER A 347 -36.20 -28.13 -12.16
N TYR A 348 -34.92 -28.53 -12.15
CA TYR A 348 -33.75 -27.71 -11.86
C TYR A 348 -32.90 -27.58 -13.11
N ASP A 349 -32.60 -26.34 -13.50
CA ASP A 349 -31.65 -26.09 -14.59
C ASP A 349 -30.26 -25.87 -14.01
N PRO A 350 -29.31 -26.80 -14.18
CA PRO A 350 -27.95 -26.65 -13.68
C PRO A 350 -27.12 -25.67 -14.52
N GLY A 351 -27.67 -25.12 -15.61
CA GLY A 351 -26.94 -24.25 -16.52
C GLY A 351 -25.89 -24.98 -17.36
N VAL A 352 -24.74 -24.38 -17.50
CA VAL A 352 -23.57 -24.91 -18.24
C VAL A 352 -22.35 -24.93 -17.32
N LEU A 353 -21.29 -25.58 -17.76
CA LEU A 353 -19.97 -25.41 -17.08
C LEU A 353 -19.48 -23.97 -17.26
N PRO A 354 -18.87 -23.38 -16.22
CA PRO A 354 -18.31 -22.05 -16.33
C PRO A 354 -17.11 -22.05 -17.29
N ALA A 355 -16.91 -20.95 -17.97
CA ALA A 355 -15.84 -20.81 -18.93
C ALA A 355 -15.04 -19.51 -18.67
N VAL A 356 -15.71 -18.38 -18.74
CA VAL A 356 -15.15 -17.05 -18.55
C VAL A 356 -16.16 -16.23 -17.76
N GLU A 357 -15.70 -15.61 -16.70
CA GLU A 357 -16.51 -14.71 -15.88
C GLU A 357 -15.77 -13.37 -15.69
N ASP A 358 -16.52 -12.28 -15.64
CA ASP A 358 -15.96 -10.92 -15.53
C ASP A 358 -15.35 -10.67 -14.14
N VAL A 359 -14.22 -9.96 -14.12
CA VAL A 359 -13.54 -9.48 -12.91
C VAL A 359 -13.37 -7.98 -13.01
N GLU A 360 -13.70 -7.26 -11.96
CA GLU A 360 -13.56 -5.81 -11.93
C GLU A 360 -12.86 -5.36 -10.63
N ASP A 361 -12.01 -4.33 -10.79
CA ASP A 361 -11.37 -3.65 -9.66
C ASP A 361 -11.23 -2.17 -10.00
N GLU A 362 -11.95 -1.33 -9.28
CA GLU A 362 -11.92 0.12 -9.44
C GLU A 362 -11.52 0.78 -8.14
N LYS A 363 -10.57 1.71 -8.19
CA LYS A 363 -10.05 2.35 -6.99
C LYS A 363 -9.56 3.76 -7.23
N TYR A 364 -9.71 4.60 -6.21
CA TYR A 364 -9.12 5.93 -6.21
C TYR A 364 -8.66 6.36 -4.82
N LEU A 365 -7.73 7.29 -4.83
CA LEU A 365 -7.17 7.91 -3.65
C LEU A 365 -7.11 9.42 -3.85
N LEU A 366 -7.60 10.16 -2.85
CA LEU A 366 -7.52 11.61 -2.78
C LEU A 366 -6.77 12.00 -1.51
N LYS A 367 -5.78 12.86 -1.61
CA LYS A 367 -4.99 13.32 -0.45
C LYS A 367 -4.78 14.81 -0.49
N THR A 368 -4.75 15.42 0.68
CA THR A 368 -4.48 16.85 0.86
C THR A 368 -3.50 16.99 2.02
N ASP A 369 -2.42 17.72 1.81
CA ASP A 369 -1.45 18.09 2.82
C ASP A 369 -1.43 19.59 3.00
N TRP A 370 -1.66 20.05 4.22
CA TRP A 370 -1.70 21.46 4.57
C TRP A 370 -0.62 21.77 5.62
N LEU A 371 0.35 22.58 5.22
CA LEU A 371 1.37 23.12 6.11
C LEU A 371 0.77 24.33 6.83
N LEU A 372 0.25 24.08 8.04
CA LEU A 372 -0.37 25.12 8.87
C LEU A 372 0.67 26.12 9.40
N SER A 373 1.90 25.65 9.62
CA SER A 373 3.10 26.37 10.00
C SER A 373 4.32 25.46 9.80
N ASP A 374 5.53 25.99 10.02
CA ASP A 374 6.77 25.21 9.94
C ASP A 374 6.80 24.00 10.91
N SER A 375 5.99 24.05 11.98
CA SER A 375 5.91 23.02 13.02
C SER A 375 4.61 22.21 13.01
N GLN A 376 3.65 22.52 12.13
CA GLN A 376 2.33 21.91 12.12
C GLN A 376 1.92 21.53 10.70
N ARG A 377 1.67 20.25 10.46
CA ARG A 377 1.16 19.72 9.17
C ARG A 377 -0.09 18.89 9.40
N LEU A 378 -1.13 19.19 8.66
CA LEU A 378 -2.37 18.42 8.59
C LEU A 378 -2.39 17.64 7.27
N SER A 379 -2.59 16.32 7.33
CA SER A 379 -2.82 15.46 6.17
C SER A 379 -4.22 14.88 6.26
N ALA A 380 -4.97 14.93 5.18
CA ALA A 380 -6.28 14.31 5.05
C ALA A 380 -6.31 13.44 3.79
N GLN A 381 -6.87 12.24 3.90
CA GLN A 381 -6.91 11.26 2.83
C GLN A 381 -8.26 10.57 2.79
N TYR A 382 -8.75 10.32 1.59
CA TYR A 382 -9.87 9.43 1.32
C TYR A 382 -9.45 8.40 0.28
N MET A 383 -9.74 7.15 0.55
CA MET A 383 -9.49 6.01 -0.32
C MET A 383 -10.78 5.22 -0.49
N TRP A 384 -11.04 4.82 -1.72
CA TRP A 384 -12.15 3.97 -2.10
C TRP A 384 -11.67 2.88 -3.05
N ASN A 385 -12.18 1.69 -2.87
CA ASN A 385 -12.00 0.57 -3.78
C ASN A 385 -13.29 -0.25 -3.81
N ASP A 386 -13.69 -0.68 -4.99
CA ASP A 386 -14.72 -1.69 -5.22
C ASP A 386 -14.14 -2.76 -6.15
N SER A 387 -14.18 -4.00 -5.71
CA SER A 387 -13.61 -5.10 -6.47
C SER A 387 -14.41 -6.38 -6.28
N TYR A 388 -14.46 -7.18 -7.34
CA TYR A 388 -15.05 -8.51 -7.28
C TYR A 388 -14.38 -9.48 -8.26
N ASN A 389 -14.50 -10.76 -7.95
CA ASN A 389 -14.27 -11.86 -8.86
C ASN A 389 -15.35 -12.94 -8.71
N PHE A 390 -15.35 -13.90 -9.60
CA PHE A 390 -16.12 -15.14 -9.45
C PHE A 390 -15.20 -16.25 -8.99
N THR A 391 -15.70 -17.09 -8.08
CA THR A 391 -14.96 -18.21 -7.54
C THR A 391 -15.85 -19.45 -7.48
N GLU A 392 -15.22 -20.61 -7.61
CA GLU A 392 -15.84 -21.89 -7.37
C GLU A 392 -16.10 -22.09 -5.89
N SER A 393 -17.17 -22.80 -5.55
CA SER A 393 -17.51 -23.13 -4.17
C SER A 393 -16.57 -24.22 -3.63
N ASP A 394 -16.32 -25.25 -4.43
CA ASP A 394 -15.66 -26.49 -4.01
C ASP A 394 -14.81 -27.16 -5.11
N GLY A 395 -14.70 -26.55 -6.28
CA GLY A 395 -14.01 -27.13 -7.42
C GLY A 395 -12.56 -27.52 -7.15
N ASP A 396 -12.21 -28.78 -7.45
CA ASP A 396 -10.84 -29.30 -7.38
C ASP A 396 -10.46 -30.08 -8.66
N LEU A 397 -9.35 -30.81 -8.62
CA LEU A 397 -8.87 -31.58 -9.77
C LEU A 397 -9.76 -32.73 -10.18
N ASN A 398 -10.68 -33.15 -9.33
CA ASN A 398 -11.58 -34.29 -9.56
C ASN A 398 -13.06 -33.86 -9.66
N GLU A 399 -13.36 -32.58 -9.54
CA GLU A 399 -14.70 -32.03 -9.47
C GLU A 399 -14.93 -30.98 -10.54
N LEU A 400 -16.11 -31.02 -11.17
CA LEU A 400 -16.60 -29.99 -12.06
C LEU A 400 -17.84 -29.34 -11.47
N GLU A 401 -17.83 -28.03 -11.40
CA GLU A 401 -18.97 -27.24 -10.97
C GLU A 401 -19.76 -26.68 -12.16
N PHE A 402 -21.09 -26.65 -12.05
CA PHE A 402 -21.90 -25.89 -13.00
C PHE A 402 -21.90 -24.40 -12.64
N ALA A 403 -22.04 -23.52 -13.63
CA ALA A 403 -21.99 -22.07 -13.45
C ALA A 403 -22.92 -21.50 -12.35
N PRO A 404 -24.14 -22.03 -12.11
CA PRO A 404 -24.96 -21.60 -10.97
C PRO A 404 -24.36 -21.87 -9.59
N HIS A 405 -23.32 -22.70 -9.49
CA HIS A 405 -22.62 -23.01 -8.26
C HIS A 405 -21.50 -22.02 -7.93
N LEU A 406 -21.11 -21.22 -8.90
CA LEU A 406 -20.18 -20.12 -8.67
C LEU A 406 -20.82 -19.06 -7.77
N TYR A 407 -19.97 -18.31 -7.10
CA TYR A 407 -20.40 -17.13 -6.39
C TYR A 407 -19.50 -15.93 -6.69
N LYS A 408 -20.13 -14.78 -6.75
CA LYS A 408 -19.47 -13.47 -6.84
C LYS A 408 -18.94 -13.11 -5.45
N ARG A 409 -17.65 -12.90 -5.34
CA ARG A 409 -16.96 -12.49 -4.12
C ARG A 409 -16.29 -11.17 -4.35
N GLY A 410 -16.33 -10.30 -3.34
CA GLY A 410 -15.72 -8.99 -3.45
C GLY A 410 -15.87 -8.16 -2.20
N ALA A 411 -15.45 -6.90 -2.28
CA ALA A 411 -15.66 -5.94 -1.22
C ALA A 411 -15.64 -4.50 -1.73
N GLU A 412 -16.49 -3.67 -1.15
CA GLU A 412 -16.36 -2.20 -1.22
C GLU A 412 -15.64 -1.71 0.03
N LEU A 413 -14.52 -0.99 -0.15
CA LEU A 413 -13.73 -0.38 0.92
C LEU A 413 -13.81 1.13 0.84
N LYS A 414 -14.07 1.77 1.99
CA LYS A 414 -14.00 3.23 2.17
C LYS A 414 -13.13 3.54 3.38
N ALA A 415 -12.04 4.27 3.18
CA ALA A 415 -11.16 4.66 4.27
C ALA A 415 -10.91 6.17 4.25
N THR A 416 -11.22 6.83 5.37
CA THR A 416 -10.93 8.25 5.58
C THR A 416 -9.92 8.39 6.70
N THR A 417 -8.87 9.15 6.47
CA THR A 417 -7.82 9.38 7.47
C THR A 417 -7.49 10.85 7.57
N VAL A 418 -7.34 11.34 8.79
CA VAL A 418 -6.85 12.69 9.08
C VAL A 418 -5.75 12.59 10.12
N THR A 419 -4.57 13.11 9.79
CA THR A 419 -3.39 13.06 10.65
C THR A 419 -2.83 14.46 10.87
N LEU A 420 -2.64 14.83 12.14
CA LEU A 420 -1.97 16.05 12.53
C LEU A 420 -0.58 15.72 13.07
N TYR A 421 0.44 16.22 12.41
CA TYR A 421 1.83 16.17 12.83
C TYR A 421 2.20 17.50 13.48
N SER A 422 2.77 17.45 14.70
CA SER A 422 3.11 18.65 15.47
C SER A 422 4.49 18.52 16.10
N ASP A 423 5.38 19.44 15.80
CA ASP A 423 6.68 19.58 16.43
C ASP A 423 6.62 20.73 17.46
N TRP A 424 6.63 20.39 18.73
CA TRP A 424 6.49 21.36 19.83
C TRP A 424 7.84 21.92 20.29
N SER A 425 8.89 21.12 20.12
CA SER A 425 10.28 21.48 20.38
C SER A 425 11.21 20.47 19.69
N ASP A 426 12.52 20.73 19.67
CA ASP A 426 13.55 19.85 19.09
C ASP A 426 13.49 18.40 19.64
N ASN A 427 12.95 18.22 20.85
CA ASN A 427 12.90 16.94 21.55
C ASN A 427 11.47 16.37 21.74
N PHE A 428 10.45 17.11 21.38
CA PHE A 428 9.06 16.69 21.59
C PHE A 428 8.20 16.96 20.36
N SER A 429 7.66 15.90 19.80
CA SER A 429 6.69 15.91 18.71
C SER A 429 5.50 15.01 19.02
N THR A 430 4.37 15.27 18.36
CA THR A 430 3.18 14.44 18.43
C THR A 430 2.63 14.17 17.06
N GLU A 431 2.07 12.98 16.87
CA GLU A 431 1.26 12.58 15.75
C GLU A 431 -0.11 12.17 16.28
N ILE A 432 -1.16 12.81 15.80
CA ILE A 432 -2.55 12.48 16.15
C ILE A 432 -3.23 12.04 14.87
N ARG A 433 -3.66 10.78 14.81
CA ARG A 433 -4.35 10.20 13.65
C ARG A 433 -5.77 9.82 14.04
N TYR A 434 -6.70 10.18 13.19
CA TYR A 434 -8.06 9.68 13.21
C TYR A 434 -8.35 8.98 11.88
N SER A 435 -8.84 7.76 11.94
CA SER A 435 -9.24 6.99 10.76
C SER A 435 -10.61 6.37 10.95
N LEU A 436 -11.35 6.32 9.85
CA LEU A 436 -12.62 5.62 9.72
C LEU A 436 -12.51 4.71 8.51
N THR A 437 -12.68 3.41 8.72
CA THR A 437 -12.68 2.40 7.66
C THR A 437 -14.03 1.68 7.68
N ASP A 438 -14.66 1.62 6.53
CA ASP A 438 -15.90 0.90 6.28
C ASP A 438 -15.64 -0.11 5.16
N ILE A 439 -16.02 -1.37 5.39
CA ILE A 439 -15.82 -2.47 4.46
C ILE A 439 -17.11 -3.25 4.35
N ASP A 440 -17.67 -3.28 3.15
CA ASP A 440 -18.87 -4.03 2.84
C ASP A 440 -18.49 -5.23 1.96
N PHE A 441 -18.58 -6.44 2.54
CA PHE A 441 -18.20 -7.65 1.86
C PHE A 441 -19.34 -8.19 1.02
N LEU A 442 -19.04 -8.52 -0.23
CA LEU A 442 -19.94 -9.14 -1.16
C LEU A 442 -19.66 -10.65 -1.24
N GLN A 443 -20.68 -11.46 -1.06
CA GLN A 443 -20.67 -12.89 -1.35
C GLN A 443 -22.05 -13.32 -1.82
N GLU A 444 -22.22 -13.43 -3.14
CA GLU A 444 -23.50 -13.70 -3.77
C GLU A 444 -23.39 -14.92 -4.70
N PRO A 445 -24.11 -16.03 -4.39
CA PRO A 445 -24.19 -17.16 -5.30
C PRO A 445 -24.92 -16.77 -6.59
N THR A 446 -24.41 -17.20 -7.75
CA THR A 446 -24.97 -16.87 -9.07
C THR A 446 -26.41 -17.36 -9.25
N ALA A 447 -26.75 -18.52 -8.66
CA ALA A 447 -28.11 -19.05 -8.66
C ALA A 447 -29.03 -18.47 -7.57
N GLY A 448 -28.54 -17.51 -6.77
CA GLY A 448 -29.28 -16.98 -5.63
C GLY A 448 -29.28 -17.92 -4.43
N LYS A 449 -29.95 -17.51 -3.34
CA LYS A 449 -29.92 -18.21 -2.04
C LYS A 449 -31.00 -19.27 -1.84
N SER A 450 -31.74 -19.62 -2.91
CA SER A 450 -32.89 -20.54 -2.84
C SER A 450 -32.55 -22.00 -3.11
N ILE A 451 -31.35 -22.28 -3.57
CA ILE A 451 -30.89 -23.61 -3.97
C ILE A 451 -29.77 -24.02 -3.02
N GLY A 452 -29.86 -25.25 -2.50
CA GLY A 452 -28.80 -25.87 -1.74
C GLY A 452 -27.79 -26.54 -2.67
N GLU A 453 -26.58 -26.71 -2.22
CA GLU A 453 -25.53 -27.47 -2.86
C GLU A 453 -25.88 -28.97 -2.83
N PHE A 454 -25.56 -29.67 -3.90
CA PHE A 454 -25.56 -31.12 -3.95
C PHE A 454 -24.46 -31.63 -4.87
N THR A 455 -23.80 -32.68 -4.46
CA THR A 455 -22.72 -33.32 -5.20
C THR A 455 -23.23 -34.64 -5.77
N ILE A 456 -22.86 -34.94 -7.01
CA ILE A 456 -23.13 -36.20 -7.67
C ILE A 456 -21.82 -36.96 -7.80
N GLU A 457 -21.68 -38.04 -7.06
CA GLU A 457 -20.57 -38.96 -7.21
C GLU A 457 -20.83 -39.92 -8.35
N LEU A 458 -19.87 -40.09 -9.25
CA LEU A 458 -19.91 -41.07 -10.32
C LEU A 458 -19.04 -42.26 -9.89
N ASP A 459 -19.63 -43.46 -10.03
CA ASP A 459 -18.87 -44.69 -9.81
C ASP A 459 -17.83 -44.90 -10.93
N ASP A 460 -16.61 -45.30 -10.59
CA ASP A 460 -15.51 -45.65 -11.51
C ASP A 460 -15.88 -46.76 -12.53
#